data_a8638557279cc16e24699fed8320b9ee
#
_entry.id   a8638557279cc16e24699fed8320b9ee
#
_cell.length_a   1.000
_cell.length_b   1.000
_cell.length_c   1.000
_cell.angle_alpha   90.00
_cell.angle_beta   90.00
_cell.angle_gamma   90.00
#
_symmetry.space_group_name_H-M   'P 1'
#
loop_
_entity.id
_entity.type
_entity.pdbx_description
1 polymer ?
#
loop_
_entity_poly.entity_id
_entity_poly.type
_entity_poly.pdbx_seq_one_letter_code
_entity_poly.pdbx_strand_id
1 'polypeptide(L)'
;MKHVLYIDCTMREESRTAVLANSFFQGLDPARFSVITLKLDTLGLEPLANSSYRERDQLLAEGNLDHPRFQYAKLFAASDLIVIAAPFWDLSFPSLLKVFIESVCVEGITFQSDETGLHGLCKAENLVYLTTRGGFTETGSALEQATPYLNALRGLLGYGEVITIAAAGMDVWSFDAEAALAAACEEARKTAEYLSAV
;
A
#
# COMPACT_ATOMS: atom_id res chain seq x y z
N MET A 1 3.52 20.42 5.78
CA MET A 1 3.27 19.12 6.41
C MET A 1 3.08 18.12 5.28
N LYS A 2 3.89 17.05 5.22
CA LYS A 2 3.75 15.98 4.21
C LYS A 2 2.53 15.12 4.56
N HIS A 3 1.84 14.61 3.54
CA HIS A 3 0.65 13.78 3.70
C HIS A 3 0.99 12.30 3.54
N VAL A 4 0.65 11.49 4.52
CA VAL A 4 0.79 10.04 4.50
C VAL A 4 -0.57 9.40 4.25
N LEU A 5 -0.67 8.55 3.24
CA LEU A 5 -1.81 7.67 3.06
C LEU A 5 -1.48 6.30 3.65
N TYR A 6 -2.13 5.95 4.75
CA TYR A 6 -2.05 4.63 5.34
C TYR A 6 -3.19 3.75 4.85
N ILE A 7 -2.82 2.69 4.14
CA ILE A 7 -3.73 1.68 3.60
C ILE A 7 -3.64 0.46 4.50
N ASP A 8 -4.60 0.35 5.41
CA ASP A 8 -4.70 -0.75 6.37
C ASP A 8 -5.53 -1.89 5.77
N CYS A 9 -4.85 -2.97 5.40
CA CYS A 9 -5.41 -4.22 4.93
C CYS A 9 -5.26 -5.35 5.95
N THR A 10 -5.21 -5.03 7.25
CA THR A 10 -5.16 -6.03 8.32
C THR A 10 -6.56 -6.49 8.68
N MET A 11 -6.81 -7.82 8.60
CA MET A 11 -8.17 -8.40 8.67
C MET A 11 -8.50 -9.00 10.05
N ARG A 12 -7.53 -9.11 10.96
CA ARG A 12 -7.69 -9.75 12.27
C ARG A 12 -7.59 -8.71 13.38
N GLU A 13 -8.35 -8.88 14.45
CA GLU A 13 -8.21 -8.05 15.65
C GLU A 13 -6.80 -8.13 16.23
N GLU A 14 -6.27 -9.36 16.38
CA GLU A 14 -4.88 -9.60 16.78
C GLU A 14 -4.00 -9.79 15.52
N SER A 15 -3.59 -8.69 14.91
CA SER A 15 -2.79 -8.70 13.71
C SER A 15 -1.33 -8.35 13.99
N ARG A 16 -0.42 -9.31 13.75
CA ARG A 16 1.05 -9.05 13.77
C ARG A 16 1.45 -7.96 12.77
N THR A 17 0.78 -7.92 11.62
CA THR A 17 1.01 -6.86 10.62
C THR A 17 0.58 -5.48 11.13
N ALA A 18 -0.48 -5.40 11.93
CA ALA A 18 -0.88 -4.16 12.59
C ALA A 18 0.14 -3.72 13.67
N VAL A 19 0.72 -4.67 14.41
CA VAL A 19 1.81 -4.39 15.37
C VAL A 19 3.02 -3.78 14.64
N LEU A 20 3.40 -4.37 13.50
CA LEU A 20 4.48 -3.85 12.65
C LEU A 20 4.18 -2.43 12.13
N ALA A 21 2.95 -2.19 11.66
CA ALA A 21 2.52 -0.87 11.19
C ALA A 21 2.53 0.17 12.32
N ASN A 22 2.05 -0.18 13.51
CA ASN A 22 2.09 0.72 14.67
C ASN A 22 3.53 1.13 15.02
N SER A 23 4.48 0.20 14.93
CA SER A 23 5.91 0.50 15.18
C SER A 23 6.47 1.46 14.13
N PHE A 24 6.07 1.34 12.87
CA PHE A 24 6.43 2.31 11.83
C PHE A 24 5.90 3.72 12.19
N PHE A 25 4.61 3.83 12.53
CA PHE A 25 4.00 5.12 12.85
C PHE A 25 4.55 5.77 14.13
N GLN A 26 5.07 4.97 15.09
CA GLN A 26 5.78 5.49 16.25
C GLN A 26 7.11 6.17 15.89
N GLY A 27 7.72 5.81 14.77
CA GLY A 27 8.95 6.44 14.25
C GLY A 27 8.71 7.68 13.37
N LEU A 28 7.47 7.94 12.93
CA LEU A 28 7.14 9.12 12.14
C LEU A 28 7.04 10.37 13.02
N ASP A 29 7.65 11.47 12.57
CA ASP A 29 7.53 12.76 13.24
C ASP A 29 6.14 13.39 13.00
N PRO A 30 5.28 13.48 14.02
CA PRO A 30 3.94 14.06 13.86
C PRO A 30 3.93 15.56 13.57
N ALA A 31 5.05 16.26 13.76
CA ALA A 31 5.19 17.66 13.37
C ALA A 31 5.41 17.83 11.85
N ARG A 32 5.91 16.79 11.19
CA ARG A 32 6.21 16.81 9.75
C ARG A 32 5.15 16.11 8.91
N PHE A 33 4.47 15.10 9.46
CA PHE A 33 3.54 14.23 8.74
C PHE A 33 2.12 14.29 9.32
N SER A 34 1.14 14.32 8.42
CA SER A 34 -0.27 14.06 8.73
C SER A 34 -0.71 12.75 8.08
N VAL A 35 -1.37 11.88 8.84
CA VAL A 35 -1.76 10.53 8.38
C VAL A 35 -3.26 10.48 8.12
N ILE A 36 -3.62 10.05 6.91
CA ILE A 36 -4.99 9.64 6.56
C ILE A 36 -4.99 8.11 6.50
N THR A 37 -5.83 7.48 7.32
CA THR A 37 -5.96 6.02 7.37
C THR A 37 -7.18 5.56 6.59
N LEU A 38 -6.97 4.61 5.68
CA LEU A 38 -8.02 3.87 4.99
C LEU A 38 -7.99 2.41 5.46
N LYS A 39 -8.94 2.04 6.31
CA LYS A 39 -9.13 0.65 6.72
C LYS A 39 -10.00 -0.05 5.70
N LEU A 40 -9.39 -0.88 4.85
CA LEU A 40 -10.00 -1.37 3.63
C LEU A 40 -11.27 -2.20 3.84
N ASP A 41 -11.35 -2.99 4.92
CA ASP A 41 -12.52 -3.82 5.26
C ASP A 41 -13.77 -3.01 5.64
N THR A 42 -13.62 -1.70 5.90
CA THR A 42 -14.74 -0.80 6.25
C THR A 42 -15.21 0.08 5.10
N LEU A 43 -14.51 0.07 3.96
CA LEU A 43 -14.77 1.00 2.85
C LEU A 43 -15.87 0.53 1.89
N GLY A 44 -16.38 -0.69 2.03
CA GLY A 44 -17.36 -1.25 1.10
C GLY A 44 -16.82 -1.38 -0.34
N LEU A 45 -15.54 -1.71 -0.47
CA LEU A 45 -14.90 -1.87 -1.77
C LEU A 45 -15.46 -3.07 -2.52
N GLU A 46 -15.79 -2.88 -3.79
CA GLU A 46 -16.27 -3.93 -4.68
C GLU A 46 -15.36 -4.05 -5.90
N PRO A 47 -15.13 -5.28 -6.41
CA PRO A 47 -14.42 -5.48 -7.66
C PRO A 47 -15.08 -4.75 -8.83
N LEU A 48 -14.28 -4.26 -9.77
CA LEU A 48 -14.79 -3.67 -11.00
C LEU A 48 -15.43 -4.75 -11.86
N ALA A 49 -16.76 -4.76 -11.90
CA ALA A 49 -17.54 -5.73 -12.68
C ALA A 49 -18.85 -5.11 -13.16
N ASN A 50 -19.34 -5.55 -14.32
CA ASN A 50 -20.67 -5.19 -14.86
C ASN A 50 -21.01 -3.68 -14.76
N SER A 51 -21.97 -3.35 -13.87
CA SER A 51 -22.47 -1.98 -13.72
C SER A 51 -21.41 -1.03 -13.16
N SER A 52 -20.61 -1.47 -12.19
CA SER A 52 -19.58 -0.64 -11.58
C SER A 52 -18.47 -0.28 -12.57
N TYR A 53 -18.10 -1.20 -13.47
CA TYR A 53 -17.18 -0.94 -14.56
C TYR A 53 -17.75 0.08 -15.55
N ARG A 54 -19.01 -0.11 -16.00
CA ARG A 54 -19.66 0.80 -16.96
C ARG A 54 -19.85 2.20 -16.41
N GLU A 55 -20.23 2.34 -15.14
CA GLU A 55 -20.33 3.64 -14.48
C GLU A 55 -18.99 4.36 -14.46
N ARG A 56 -17.90 3.65 -14.09
CA ARG A 56 -16.56 4.21 -14.13
C ARG A 56 -16.17 4.69 -15.52
N ASP A 57 -16.38 3.87 -16.57
CA ASP A 57 -16.05 4.21 -17.94
C ASP A 57 -16.85 5.43 -18.43
N GLN A 58 -18.13 5.51 -18.07
CA GLN A 58 -18.96 6.66 -18.42
C GLN A 58 -18.41 7.94 -17.77
N LEU A 59 -18.08 7.92 -16.46
CA LEU A 59 -17.52 9.08 -15.77
C LEU A 59 -16.19 9.53 -16.38
N LEU A 60 -15.33 8.59 -16.78
CA LEU A 60 -14.08 8.90 -17.47
C LEU A 60 -14.33 9.52 -18.85
N ALA A 61 -15.25 8.98 -19.63
CA ALA A 61 -15.63 9.51 -20.95
C ALA A 61 -16.24 10.93 -20.87
N GLU A 62 -16.95 11.24 -19.80
CA GLU A 62 -17.51 12.56 -19.51
C GLU A 62 -16.47 13.54 -18.93
N GLY A 63 -15.25 13.08 -18.60
CA GLY A 63 -14.22 13.87 -17.92
C GLY A 63 -14.60 14.24 -16.48
N ASN A 64 -15.57 13.54 -15.89
CA ASN A 64 -16.08 13.82 -14.52
C ASN A 64 -15.16 13.20 -13.46
N LEU A 65 -13.91 13.66 -13.42
CA LEU A 65 -12.91 13.19 -12.46
C LEU A 65 -13.18 13.65 -11.02
N ASP A 66 -14.12 14.59 -10.80
CA ASP A 66 -14.50 15.06 -9.47
C ASP A 66 -15.54 14.19 -8.77
N HIS A 67 -16.07 13.18 -9.47
CA HIS A 67 -17.04 12.27 -8.88
C HIS A 67 -16.48 11.55 -7.64
N PRO A 68 -17.27 11.38 -6.54
CA PRO A 68 -16.81 10.74 -5.29
C PRO A 68 -16.20 9.34 -5.47
N ARG A 69 -16.57 8.64 -6.53
CA ARG A 69 -16.00 7.34 -6.90
C ARG A 69 -14.47 7.38 -6.99
N PHE A 70 -13.89 8.50 -7.39
CA PHE A 70 -12.45 8.67 -7.59
C PHE A 70 -11.73 9.25 -6.37
N GLN A 71 -12.40 9.39 -5.22
CA GLN A 71 -11.82 9.98 -4.02
C GLN A 71 -10.53 9.29 -3.56
N TYR A 72 -10.48 7.95 -3.61
CA TYR A 72 -9.29 7.19 -3.19
C TYR A 72 -8.14 7.34 -4.18
N ALA A 73 -8.42 7.41 -5.49
CA ALA A 73 -7.41 7.69 -6.50
C ALA A 73 -6.79 9.08 -6.30
N LYS A 74 -7.60 10.09 -5.97
CA LYS A 74 -7.12 11.44 -5.67
C LYS A 74 -6.26 11.48 -4.39
N LEU A 75 -6.69 10.79 -3.33
CA LEU A 75 -5.89 10.68 -2.10
C LEU A 75 -4.56 9.98 -2.37
N PHE A 76 -4.58 8.90 -3.14
CA PHE A 76 -3.37 8.14 -3.49
C PHE A 76 -2.39 9.01 -4.30
N ALA A 77 -2.89 9.70 -5.34
CA ALA A 77 -2.06 10.56 -6.19
C ALA A 77 -1.47 11.77 -5.45
N ALA A 78 -2.21 12.33 -4.49
CA ALA A 78 -1.82 13.54 -3.76
C ALA A 78 -0.92 13.30 -2.54
N SER A 79 -0.73 12.04 -2.13
CA SER A 79 0.05 11.69 -0.94
C SER A 79 1.55 11.77 -1.19
N ASP A 80 2.31 12.24 -0.21
CA ASP A 80 3.77 12.36 -0.28
C ASP A 80 4.46 11.05 0.15
N LEU A 81 3.79 10.24 0.97
CA LEU A 81 4.21 8.91 1.40
C LEU A 81 3.01 7.96 1.42
N ILE A 82 3.17 6.76 0.88
CA ILE A 82 2.15 5.71 0.92
C ILE A 82 2.67 4.60 1.83
N VAL A 83 1.85 4.17 2.79
CA VAL A 83 2.14 3.05 3.68
C VAL A 83 1.04 2.01 3.51
N ILE A 84 1.42 0.80 3.15
CA ILE A 84 0.51 -0.35 3.01
C ILE A 84 0.86 -1.36 4.10
N ALA A 85 -0.09 -1.69 4.96
CA ALA A 85 0.03 -2.83 5.88
C ALA A 85 -0.91 -3.94 5.42
N ALA A 86 -0.34 -5.03 4.92
CA ALA A 86 -1.10 -6.18 4.47
C ALA A 86 -0.35 -7.50 4.78
N PRO A 87 -1.03 -8.52 5.33
CA PRO A 87 -0.43 -9.82 5.56
C PRO A 87 -0.09 -10.50 4.23
N PHE A 88 0.88 -11.41 4.27
CA PHE A 88 1.25 -12.21 3.11
C PHE A 88 0.33 -13.43 3.01
N TRP A 89 -0.58 -13.42 2.03
CA TRP A 89 -1.53 -14.49 1.75
C TRP A 89 -1.36 -14.99 0.32
N ASP A 90 -1.39 -16.30 0.14
CA ASP A 90 -1.41 -16.92 -1.19
C ASP A 90 -0.31 -16.39 -2.13
N LEU A 91 0.91 -16.30 -1.61
CA LEU A 91 2.12 -15.78 -2.26
C LEU A 91 2.11 -14.27 -2.56
N SER A 92 1.10 -13.52 -2.09
CA SER A 92 0.96 -12.08 -2.33
C SER A 92 0.32 -11.40 -1.11
N PHE A 93 -0.61 -10.49 -1.33
CA PHE A 93 -1.42 -9.81 -0.33
C PHE A 93 -2.91 -10.17 -0.50
N PRO A 94 -3.79 -9.87 0.49
CA PRO A 94 -5.21 -10.16 0.39
C PRO A 94 -5.87 -9.54 -0.85
N SER A 95 -6.86 -10.22 -1.42
CA SER A 95 -7.60 -9.77 -2.61
C SER A 95 -8.20 -8.37 -2.46
N LEU A 96 -8.60 -7.99 -1.24
CA LEU A 96 -9.16 -6.67 -0.95
C LEU A 96 -8.16 -5.53 -1.27
N LEU A 97 -6.86 -5.74 -1.06
CA LEU A 97 -5.83 -4.77 -1.47
C LEU A 97 -5.76 -4.67 -3.01
N LYS A 98 -5.94 -5.79 -3.73
CA LYS A 98 -5.99 -5.77 -5.20
C LYS A 98 -7.20 -4.98 -5.70
N VAL A 99 -8.38 -5.17 -5.07
CA VAL A 99 -9.59 -4.39 -5.38
C VAL A 99 -9.36 -2.89 -5.14
N PHE A 100 -8.72 -2.54 -4.03
CA PHE A 100 -8.35 -1.15 -3.76
C PHE A 100 -7.40 -0.60 -4.83
N ILE A 101 -6.36 -1.33 -5.19
CA ILE A 101 -5.41 -0.92 -6.24
C ILE A 101 -6.13 -0.69 -7.58
N GLU A 102 -7.07 -1.56 -7.97
CA GLU A 102 -7.89 -1.35 -9.17
C GLU A 102 -8.74 -0.09 -9.09
N SER A 103 -9.23 0.26 -7.90
CA SER A 103 -10.02 1.48 -7.70
C SER A 103 -9.20 2.76 -7.79
N VAL A 104 -7.90 2.69 -7.50
CA VAL A 104 -7.00 3.87 -7.57
C VAL A 104 -6.26 3.99 -8.90
N CYS A 105 -6.21 2.94 -9.74
CA CYS A 105 -5.66 3.02 -11.10
C CYS A 105 -6.66 3.74 -12.03
N VAL A 106 -6.58 5.07 -12.07
CA VAL A 106 -7.54 5.93 -12.82
C VAL A 106 -6.78 6.85 -13.75
N GLU A 107 -7.06 6.75 -15.03
CA GLU A 107 -6.50 7.64 -16.06
C GLU A 107 -6.92 9.10 -15.81
N GLY A 108 -5.97 10.02 -15.93
CA GLY A 108 -6.16 11.44 -15.62
C GLY A 108 -6.03 11.79 -14.13
N ILE A 109 -5.87 10.79 -13.23
CA ILE A 109 -5.68 11.03 -11.78
C ILE A 109 -4.37 10.44 -11.28
N THR A 110 -4.16 9.13 -11.45
CA THR A 110 -2.96 8.43 -10.97
C THR A 110 -1.97 8.11 -12.07
N PHE A 111 -2.40 8.08 -13.29
CA PHE A 111 -1.57 7.97 -14.47
C PHE A 111 -2.27 8.63 -15.67
N GLN A 112 -1.52 8.86 -16.75
CA GLN A 112 -2.06 9.28 -18.03
C GLN A 112 -1.33 8.57 -19.18
N SER A 113 -1.99 8.49 -20.31
CA SER A 113 -1.45 7.94 -21.56
C SER A 113 -1.45 9.00 -22.65
N ASP A 114 -0.33 9.16 -23.36
CA ASP A 114 -0.20 10.04 -24.52
C ASP A 114 0.66 9.39 -25.60
N GLU A 115 1.00 10.15 -26.66
CA GLU A 115 1.82 9.69 -27.78
C GLU A 115 3.23 9.23 -27.37
N THR A 116 3.71 9.64 -26.18
CA THR A 116 5.03 9.26 -25.65
C THR A 116 4.98 8.04 -24.74
N GLY A 117 3.80 7.60 -24.32
CA GLY A 117 3.57 6.42 -23.50
C GLY A 117 2.75 6.67 -22.24
N LEU A 118 3.02 5.84 -21.22
CA LEU A 118 2.37 5.92 -19.91
C LEU A 118 3.20 6.78 -18.96
N HIS A 119 2.52 7.71 -18.28
CA HIS A 119 3.12 8.63 -17.32
C HIS A 119 2.38 8.53 -15.98
N GLY A 120 3.09 8.16 -14.93
CA GLY A 120 2.54 8.16 -13.58
C GLY A 120 2.38 9.58 -13.03
N LEU A 121 1.30 9.84 -12.30
CA LEU A 121 0.95 11.15 -11.75
C LEU A 121 1.02 11.21 -10.22
N CYS A 122 1.36 10.09 -9.54
CA CYS A 122 1.44 10.03 -8.09
C CYS A 122 2.69 10.74 -7.57
N LYS A 123 2.55 11.47 -6.47
CA LYS A 123 3.61 12.31 -5.88
C LYS A 123 4.48 11.59 -4.86
N ALA A 124 4.02 10.45 -4.31
CA ALA A 124 4.70 9.77 -3.23
C ALA A 124 6.16 9.48 -3.58
N GLU A 125 7.08 9.97 -2.76
CA GLU A 125 8.52 9.71 -2.90
C GLU A 125 8.87 8.26 -2.55
N ASN A 126 8.08 7.65 -1.65
CA ASN A 126 8.22 6.27 -1.25
C ASN A 126 6.86 5.59 -1.06
N LEU A 127 6.83 4.27 -1.31
CA LEU A 127 5.78 3.37 -0.88
C LEU A 127 6.40 2.37 0.10
N VAL A 128 5.93 2.35 1.35
CA VAL A 128 6.37 1.39 2.38
C VAL A 128 5.35 0.26 2.46
N TYR A 129 5.80 -0.97 2.23
CA TYR A 129 5.00 -2.18 2.36
C TYR A 129 5.39 -2.95 3.62
N LEU A 130 4.49 -3.00 4.59
CA LEU A 130 4.64 -3.67 5.88
C LEU A 130 3.89 -4.99 5.85
N THR A 131 4.58 -6.12 6.03
CA THR A 131 3.97 -7.44 5.90
C THR A 131 4.47 -8.44 6.92
N THR A 132 3.65 -9.41 7.26
CA THR A 132 4.05 -10.58 8.05
C THR A 132 3.76 -11.85 7.28
N ARG A 133 4.69 -12.83 7.32
CA ARG A 133 4.67 -14.06 6.54
C ARG A 133 4.72 -15.27 7.46
N GLY A 134 3.83 -16.24 7.25
CA GLY A 134 3.80 -17.47 8.04
C GLY A 134 5.10 -18.28 7.90
N GLY A 135 5.57 -18.48 6.69
CA GLY A 135 6.83 -19.18 6.36
C GLY A 135 8.01 -18.22 6.15
N PHE A 136 9.17 -18.82 5.76
CA PHE A 136 10.42 -18.08 5.48
C PHE A 136 10.52 -17.64 4.00
N THR A 137 9.43 -17.14 3.44
CA THR A 137 9.47 -16.59 2.08
C THR A 137 10.26 -15.28 2.08
N GLU A 138 11.37 -15.24 1.35
CA GLU A 138 12.22 -14.05 1.25
C GLU A 138 11.63 -13.02 0.28
N THR A 139 11.81 -11.73 0.59
CA THR A 139 11.42 -10.63 -0.31
C THR A 139 12.21 -10.73 -1.62
N GLY A 140 11.50 -10.65 -2.75
CA GLY A 140 12.08 -10.78 -4.08
C GLY A 140 12.36 -12.21 -4.53
N SER A 141 12.03 -13.23 -3.72
CA SER A 141 12.08 -14.63 -4.17
C SER A 141 10.96 -14.92 -5.17
N ALA A 142 11.10 -16.03 -5.92
CA ALA A 142 10.11 -16.44 -6.92
C ALA A 142 8.70 -16.71 -6.33
N LEU A 143 8.61 -17.01 -5.04
CA LEU A 143 7.35 -17.25 -4.34
C LEU A 143 6.78 -15.99 -3.70
N GLU A 144 7.47 -14.86 -3.76
CA GLU A 144 7.00 -13.59 -3.21
C GLU A 144 6.55 -12.68 -4.34
N GLN A 145 5.23 -12.56 -4.54
CA GLN A 145 4.63 -11.84 -5.65
C GLN A 145 4.08 -10.45 -5.27
N ALA A 146 4.11 -10.08 -3.98
CA ALA A 146 3.61 -8.79 -3.52
C ALA A 146 4.57 -7.65 -3.87
N THR A 147 5.83 -7.75 -3.48
CA THR A 147 6.84 -6.70 -3.73
C THR A 147 7.12 -6.49 -5.22
N PRO A 148 7.31 -7.55 -6.05
CA PRO A 148 7.43 -7.37 -7.50
C PRO A 148 6.22 -6.69 -8.14
N TYR A 149 5.00 -7.01 -7.71
CA TYR A 149 3.80 -6.38 -8.19
C TYR A 149 3.76 -4.87 -7.86
N LEU A 150 4.08 -4.49 -6.61
CA LEU A 150 4.16 -3.08 -6.20
C LEU A 150 5.25 -2.34 -6.99
N ASN A 151 6.41 -2.97 -7.23
CA ASN A 151 7.45 -2.39 -8.09
C ASN A 151 7.00 -2.22 -9.56
N ALA A 152 6.21 -3.15 -10.09
CA ALA A 152 5.64 -3.00 -11.44
C ALA A 152 4.63 -1.83 -11.51
N LEU A 153 3.79 -1.68 -10.49
CA LEU A 153 2.86 -0.54 -10.37
C LEU A 153 3.57 0.81 -10.28
N ARG A 154 4.79 0.86 -9.71
CA ARG A 154 5.63 2.06 -9.72
C ARG A 154 5.82 2.60 -11.13
N GLY A 155 6.07 1.72 -12.10
CA GLY A 155 6.21 2.10 -13.51
C GLY A 155 4.93 2.67 -14.12
N LEU A 156 3.76 2.26 -13.64
CA LEU A 156 2.46 2.76 -14.10
C LEU A 156 2.06 4.06 -13.38
N LEU A 157 2.17 4.09 -12.05
CA LEU A 157 1.59 5.15 -11.23
C LEU A 157 2.57 6.29 -10.90
N GLY A 158 3.87 6.05 -11.04
CA GLY A 158 4.91 7.09 -10.91
C GLY A 158 5.38 7.38 -9.48
N TYR A 159 4.91 6.65 -8.47
CA TYR A 159 5.48 6.81 -7.13
C TYR A 159 6.94 6.32 -7.07
N GLY A 160 7.67 6.74 -6.05
CA GLY A 160 9.10 6.48 -5.92
C GLY A 160 9.46 5.08 -5.46
N GLU A 161 10.42 4.94 -4.57
CA GLU A 161 10.96 3.65 -4.14
C GLU A 161 9.93 2.82 -3.34
N VAL A 162 9.93 1.49 -3.55
CA VAL A 162 9.17 0.53 -2.74
C VAL A 162 10.08 -0.05 -1.66
N ILE A 163 9.78 0.27 -0.42
CA ILE A 163 10.49 -0.23 0.76
C ILE A 163 9.63 -1.33 1.39
N THR A 164 10.10 -2.58 1.36
CA THR A 164 9.38 -3.71 1.96
C THR A 164 10.03 -4.10 3.28
N ILE A 165 9.25 -4.08 4.37
CA ILE A 165 9.66 -4.56 5.70
C ILE A 165 8.78 -5.74 6.06
N ALA A 166 9.40 -6.89 6.30
CA ALA A 166 8.72 -8.16 6.47
C ALA A 166 9.19 -8.91 7.72
N ALA A 167 8.25 -9.33 8.57
CA ALA A 167 8.52 -10.35 9.57
C ALA A 167 8.12 -11.72 9.02
N ALA A 168 9.08 -12.62 8.85
CA ALA A 168 8.89 -13.96 8.29
C ALA A 168 8.98 -15.04 9.38
N GLY A 169 8.48 -16.26 9.09
CA GLY A 169 8.52 -17.38 10.02
C GLY A 169 7.46 -17.33 11.13
N MET A 170 6.42 -16.51 10.95
CA MET A 170 5.43 -16.23 12.00
C MET A 170 4.63 -17.45 12.46
N ASP A 171 4.54 -18.49 11.62
CA ASP A 171 3.78 -19.71 11.90
C ASP A 171 4.68 -20.95 11.87
N VAL A 172 6.01 -20.76 11.88
CA VAL A 172 6.98 -21.88 11.87
C VAL A 172 7.18 -22.39 13.29
N TRP A 173 6.87 -23.67 13.50
CA TRP A 173 7.04 -24.33 14.78
C TRP A 173 8.53 -24.31 15.21
N SER A 174 8.80 -24.10 16.52
CA SER A 174 10.13 -23.97 17.10
C SER A 174 10.97 -22.75 16.64
N PHE A 175 10.38 -21.81 15.90
CA PHE A 175 11.02 -20.54 15.55
C PHE A 175 10.58 -19.44 16.52
N ASP A 176 11.49 -18.55 16.89
CA ASP A 176 11.20 -17.40 17.73
C ASP A 176 10.52 -16.27 16.91
N ALA A 177 9.23 -16.44 16.67
CA ALA A 177 8.42 -15.48 15.91
C ALA A 177 8.30 -14.12 16.61
N GLU A 178 8.38 -14.09 17.96
CA GLU A 178 8.32 -12.85 18.73
C GLU A 178 9.60 -12.03 18.51
N ALA A 179 10.75 -12.65 18.59
CA ALA A 179 12.02 -11.99 18.30
C ALA A 179 12.11 -11.49 16.85
N ALA A 180 11.63 -12.28 15.88
CA ALA A 180 11.57 -11.88 14.47
C ALA A 180 10.64 -10.67 14.25
N LEU A 181 9.47 -10.68 14.87
CA LEU A 181 8.54 -9.55 14.81
C LEU A 181 9.15 -8.30 15.45
N ALA A 182 9.79 -8.45 16.62
CA ALA A 182 10.43 -7.34 17.32
C ALA A 182 11.55 -6.71 16.46
N ALA A 183 12.37 -7.53 15.78
CA ALA A 183 13.41 -7.05 14.87
C ALA A 183 12.82 -6.27 13.68
N ALA A 184 11.76 -6.77 13.06
CA ALA A 184 11.07 -6.08 11.97
C ALA A 184 10.39 -4.77 12.45
N CYS A 185 9.84 -4.75 13.67
CA CYS A 185 9.29 -3.54 14.28
C CYS A 185 10.36 -2.46 14.48
N GLU A 186 11.54 -2.84 14.92
CA GLU A 186 12.67 -1.90 15.07
C GLU A 186 13.16 -1.38 13.72
N GLU A 187 13.21 -2.23 12.69
CA GLU A 187 13.52 -1.83 11.32
C GLU A 187 12.47 -0.83 10.80
N ALA A 188 11.18 -1.11 11.02
CA ALA A 188 10.08 -0.24 10.61
C ALA A 188 10.17 1.14 11.28
N ARG A 189 10.45 1.17 12.59
CA ARG A 189 10.62 2.41 13.34
C ARG A 189 11.79 3.23 12.81
N LYS A 190 12.96 2.62 12.61
CA LYS A 190 14.15 3.29 12.04
C LYS A 190 13.92 3.82 10.63
N THR A 191 13.22 3.06 9.80
CA THR A 191 12.85 3.50 8.44
C THR A 191 11.96 4.75 8.50
N ALA A 192 10.98 4.79 9.39
CA ALA A 192 10.12 5.94 9.57
C ALA A 192 10.88 7.17 10.11
N GLU A 193 11.81 6.98 11.05
CA GLU A 193 12.70 8.04 11.54
C GLU A 193 13.59 8.60 10.40
N TYR A 194 14.15 7.73 9.57
CA TYR A 194 14.94 8.14 8.40
C TYR A 194 14.09 8.97 7.42
N LEU A 195 12.88 8.49 7.06
CA LEU A 195 11.96 9.22 6.17
C LEU A 195 11.49 10.54 6.79
N SER A 196 11.51 10.65 8.11
CA SER A 196 11.21 11.90 8.81
C SER A 196 12.38 12.88 8.80
N ALA A 197 13.62 12.43 8.59
CA ALA A 197 14.79 13.28 8.61
C ALA A 197 15.10 13.93 7.24
N VAL A 198 14.65 13.30 6.15
CA VAL A 198 14.83 13.77 4.76
C VAL A 198 13.59 14.50 4.27
#